data_c5884ba961ee520a30cf7d7df84547d8
#
_entry.id   c5884ba961ee520a30cf7d7df84547d8
#
_cell.length_a   1.000
_cell.length_b   1.000
_cell.length_c   1.000
_cell.angle_alpha   90.00
_cell.angle_beta   90.00
_cell.angle_gamma   90.00
#
_symmetry.space_group_name_H-M   'P 1'
#
loop_
_entity.id
_entity.type
_entity.pdbx_description
1 polymer ?
#
loop_
_entity_poly.entity_id
_entity_poly.type
_entity_poly.pdbx_seq_one_letter_code
_entity_poly.pdbx_strand_id
1 'polypeptide(L)'
;MAIQKGDFIKLSYTGRFEDGRVFDTTDEELAKTEEIFNPRGLYGGDVVIVGAGHTIDGLDEDLEGKEVGYTGTVVISPEKAFGPSNPKLVETVSITKLQDRNVHPGLPVEIDGKRGVVSRVIGRRVTVDFNSPLAGKTVNYEYTIEKLLETETEKIQGLLALYTGIREIEIETADGVAKIYIPTGLTFNQRWLMAKNRVATELFKYADFKEIQLIEKITAESEAQELAELTAEAEAEESSEPEI
;
A
#
# COMPACT_ATOMS: atom_id res chain seq x y z
N MET A 1 -27.69 2.71 4.09
CA MET A 1 -27.32 1.75 5.14
C MET A 1 -26.02 2.23 5.75
N ALA A 2 -25.98 2.39 7.08
CA ALA A 2 -24.80 2.92 7.75
C ALA A 2 -23.69 1.84 7.79
N ILE A 3 -22.48 2.22 7.45
CA ILE A 3 -21.28 1.40 7.46
C ILE A 3 -20.91 1.02 8.91
N GLN A 4 -20.56 -0.22 9.13
CA GLN A 4 -20.21 -0.78 10.42
C GLN A 4 -18.82 -1.44 10.40
N LYS A 5 -18.25 -1.69 11.58
CA LYS A 5 -17.03 -2.49 11.69
C LYS A 5 -17.24 -3.89 11.12
N GLY A 6 -16.29 -4.33 10.30
CA GLY A 6 -16.34 -5.60 9.59
C GLY A 6 -16.91 -5.48 8.17
N ASP A 7 -17.50 -4.35 7.81
CA ASP A 7 -17.98 -4.12 6.46
C ASP A 7 -16.81 -3.97 5.48
N PHE A 8 -16.97 -4.58 4.30
CA PHE A 8 -16.06 -4.41 3.18
C PHE A 8 -16.56 -3.27 2.32
N ILE A 9 -15.79 -2.22 2.20
CA ILE A 9 -16.14 -1.06 1.38
C ILE A 9 -15.09 -0.79 0.33
N LYS A 10 -15.54 -0.20 -0.80
CA LYS A 10 -14.64 0.41 -1.76
C LYS A 10 -14.51 1.88 -1.42
N LEU A 11 -13.27 2.32 -1.18
CA LEU A 11 -12.92 3.64 -0.69
C LEU A 11 -11.99 4.35 -1.67
N SER A 12 -12.38 5.52 -2.15
CA SER A 12 -11.48 6.45 -2.82
C SER A 12 -11.07 7.54 -1.85
N TYR A 13 -9.79 7.90 -1.87
CA TYR A 13 -9.26 8.93 -0.99
C TYR A 13 -8.08 9.69 -1.58
N THR A 14 -7.84 10.85 -1.00
CA THR A 14 -6.64 11.68 -1.21
C THR A 14 -6.14 12.18 0.13
N GLY A 15 -4.93 11.81 0.48
CA GLY A 15 -4.22 12.26 1.68
C GLY A 15 -3.35 13.49 1.39
N ARG A 16 -3.54 14.56 2.18
CA ARG A 16 -2.81 15.81 2.07
C ARG A 16 -2.14 16.18 3.38
N PHE A 17 -1.00 16.84 3.29
CA PHE A 17 -0.42 17.57 4.41
C PHE A 17 -1.17 18.86 4.70
N GLU A 18 -0.89 19.52 5.84
CA GLU A 18 -1.47 20.82 6.20
C GLU A 18 -1.14 21.93 5.18
N ASP A 19 -0.03 21.81 4.46
CA ASP A 19 0.38 22.74 3.40
C ASP A 19 -0.30 22.45 2.05
N GLY A 20 -1.20 21.47 1.99
CA GLY A 20 -2.00 21.10 0.82
C GLY A 20 -1.32 20.10 -0.13
N ARG A 21 -0.03 19.78 0.03
CA ARG A 21 0.67 18.81 -0.81
C ARG A 21 0.07 17.41 -0.64
N VAL A 22 -0.19 16.74 -1.74
CA VAL A 22 -0.65 15.35 -1.77
C VAL A 22 0.52 14.42 -1.44
N PHE A 23 0.28 13.43 -0.58
CA PHE A 23 1.27 12.39 -0.29
C PHE A 23 0.75 10.98 -0.63
N ASP A 24 -0.56 10.81 -0.78
CA ASP A 24 -1.21 9.54 -1.11
C ASP A 24 -2.55 9.80 -1.79
N THR A 25 -2.90 8.99 -2.79
CA THR A 25 -4.21 9.07 -3.45
C THR A 25 -4.53 7.81 -4.22
N THR A 26 -5.81 7.47 -4.30
CA THR A 26 -6.35 6.42 -5.18
C THR A 26 -6.71 6.94 -6.58
N ASP A 27 -6.56 8.25 -6.84
CA ASP A 27 -6.76 8.86 -8.16
C ASP A 27 -5.44 8.86 -8.95
N GLU A 28 -5.41 8.10 -10.06
CA GLU A 28 -4.24 7.95 -10.91
C GLU A 28 -3.79 9.25 -11.58
N GLU A 29 -4.75 10.04 -12.08
CA GLU A 29 -4.44 11.30 -12.76
C GLU A 29 -3.91 12.35 -11.78
N LEU A 30 -4.48 12.40 -10.59
CA LEU A 30 -3.95 13.25 -9.52
C LEU A 30 -2.56 12.81 -9.09
N ALA A 31 -2.31 11.50 -8.97
CA ALA A 31 -1.00 10.97 -8.62
C ALA A 31 0.08 11.36 -9.65
N LYS A 32 -0.27 11.32 -10.95
CA LYS A 32 0.62 11.78 -12.03
C LYS A 32 0.88 13.28 -11.97
N THR A 33 -0.16 14.06 -11.71
CA THR A 33 -0.07 15.54 -11.64
C THR A 33 0.80 16.02 -10.49
N GLU A 34 0.68 15.32 -9.34
CA GLU A 34 1.42 15.64 -8.10
C GLU A 34 2.81 14.94 -8.03
N GLU A 35 3.22 14.25 -9.11
CA GLU A 35 4.51 13.56 -9.24
C GLU A 35 4.73 12.44 -8.18
N ILE A 36 3.64 11.85 -7.67
CA ILE A 36 3.66 10.72 -6.72
C ILE A 36 3.20 9.40 -7.34
N PHE A 37 3.02 9.36 -8.66
CA PHE A 37 2.57 8.16 -9.37
C PHE A 37 3.53 6.98 -9.16
N ASN A 38 2.96 5.85 -8.76
CA ASN A 38 3.68 4.59 -8.62
C ASN A 38 3.10 3.55 -9.59
N PRO A 39 3.87 3.06 -10.59
CA PRO A 39 3.37 2.05 -11.53
C PRO A 39 2.89 0.74 -10.88
N ARG A 40 3.33 0.47 -9.64
CA ARG A 40 2.92 -0.69 -8.84
C ARG A 40 1.84 -0.36 -7.82
N GLY A 41 1.32 0.87 -7.83
CA GLY A 41 0.23 1.32 -6.97
C GLY A 41 -1.12 0.81 -7.44
N LEU A 42 -2.09 0.77 -6.52
CA LEU A 42 -3.48 0.54 -6.85
C LEU A 42 -4.16 1.91 -7.02
N TYR A 43 -4.90 2.06 -8.12
CA TYR A 43 -5.70 3.26 -8.39
C TYR A 43 -7.15 2.87 -8.69
N GLY A 44 -8.07 3.81 -8.57
CA GLY A 44 -9.51 3.58 -8.81
C GLY A 44 -10.24 3.01 -7.60
N GLY A 45 -9.76 3.35 -6.40
CA GLY A 45 -10.34 2.98 -5.12
C GLY A 45 -9.82 1.65 -4.55
N ASP A 46 -9.61 1.64 -3.25
CA ASP A 46 -9.14 0.48 -2.48
C ASP A 46 -10.30 -0.21 -1.80
N VAL A 47 -10.23 -1.54 -1.69
CA VAL A 47 -11.17 -2.29 -0.85
C VAL A 47 -10.57 -2.42 0.54
N VAL A 48 -11.30 -1.93 1.53
CA VAL A 48 -10.90 -1.97 2.93
C VAL A 48 -11.98 -2.61 3.79
N ILE A 49 -11.57 -3.26 4.88
CA ILE A 49 -12.49 -3.74 5.92
C ILE A 49 -12.46 -2.71 7.05
N VAL A 50 -13.59 -2.13 7.35
CA VAL A 50 -13.72 -1.11 8.41
C VAL A 50 -13.40 -1.74 9.77
N GLY A 51 -12.52 -1.11 10.54
CA GLY A 51 -12.08 -1.61 11.84
C GLY A 51 -11.02 -2.72 11.78
N ALA A 52 -10.45 -3.03 10.59
CA ALA A 52 -9.40 -4.03 10.44
C ALA A 52 -7.98 -3.43 10.35
N GLY A 53 -7.85 -2.10 10.37
CA GLY A 53 -6.57 -1.41 10.26
C GLY A 53 -5.96 -1.49 8.86
N HIS A 54 -6.81 -1.46 7.83
CA HIS A 54 -6.38 -1.33 6.44
C HIS A 54 -6.04 0.11 6.07
N THR A 55 -6.60 1.05 6.80
CA THR A 55 -6.29 2.48 6.72
C THR A 55 -5.72 2.97 8.05
N ILE A 56 -5.32 4.24 8.12
CA ILE A 56 -4.88 4.85 9.38
C ILE A 56 -6.05 4.97 10.36
N ASP A 57 -5.77 4.85 11.65
CA ASP A 57 -6.80 4.74 12.70
C ASP A 57 -7.85 5.86 12.64
N GLY A 58 -7.42 7.09 12.39
CA GLY A 58 -8.34 8.23 12.34
C GLY A 58 -9.28 8.21 11.14
N LEU A 59 -8.87 7.67 10.01
CA LEU A 59 -9.76 7.47 8.85
C LEU A 59 -10.70 6.30 9.10
N ASP A 60 -10.17 5.18 9.63
CA ASP A 60 -10.96 3.98 9.93
C ASP A 60 -12.09 4.26 10.93
N GLU A 61 -11.81 5.06 11.98
CA GLU A 61 -12.82 5.52 12.95
C GLU A 61 -13.88 6.43 12.30
N ASP A 62 -13.50 7.31 11.37
CA ASP A 62 -14.45 8.27 10.74
C ASP A 62 -15.37 7.59 9.72
N LEU A 63 -14.98 6.46 9.15
CA LEU A 63 -15.80 5.66 8.22
C LEU A 63 -17.04 5.06 8.91
N GLU A 64 -16.95 4.73 10.21
CA GLU A 64 -18.04 4.11 10.95
C GLU A 64 -19.25 5.05 11.04
N GLY A 65 -20.43 4.53 10.73
CA GLY A 65 -21.70 5.28 10.77
C GLY A 65 -21.98 6.13 9.54
N LYS A 66 -21.05 6.26 8.59
CA LYS A 66 -21.31 6.92 7.31
C LYS A 66 -22.15 6.03 6.40
N GLU A 67 -22.60 6.54 5.29
CA GLU A 67 -23.38 5.81 4.29
C GLU A 67 -22.63 5.68 2.97
N VAL A 68 -22.99 4.69 2.16
CA VAL A 68 -22.49 4.59 0.77
C VAL A 68 -22.83 5.85 -0.01
N GLY A 69 -21.88 6.36 -0.77
CA GLY A 69 -21.97 7.65 -1.48
C GLY A 69 -21.56 8.85 -0.63
N TYR A 70 -21.23 8.67 0.64
CA TYR A 70 -20.71 9.76 1.48
C TYR A 70 -19.36 10.23 0.94
N THR A 71 -19.23 11.54 0.80
CA THR A 71 -17.96 12.23 0.52
C THR A 71 -17.70 13.23 1.63
N GLY A 72 -16.53 13.22 2.19
CA GLY A 72 -16.17 14.11 3.29
C GLY A 72 -14.67 14.28 3.45
N THR A 73 -14.32 15.10 4.44
CA THR A 73 -12.92 15.37 4.81
C THR A 73 -12.76 15.16 6.30
N VAL A 74 -11.65 14.53 6.68
CA VAL A 74 -11.28 14.33 8.07
C VAL A 74 -9.83 14.80 8.31
N VAL A 75 -9.65 15.57 9.40
CA VAL A 75 -8.34 15.99 9.90
C VAL A 75 -7.87 15.01 10.95
N ILE A 76 -6.71 14.41 10.75
CA ILE A 76 -6.22 13.31 11.58
C ILE A 76 -4.90 13.74 12.25
N SER A 77 -4.90 13.68 13.59
CA SER A 77 -3.70 13.98 14.37
C SER A 77 -2.62 12.92 14.18
N PRO A 78 -1.33 13.25 14.45
CA PRO A 78 -0.23 12.31 14.28
C PRO A 78 -0.45 10.96 15.00
N GLU A 79 -1.05 10.97 16.19
CA GLU A 79 -1.26 9.79 17.02
C GLU A 79 -2.21 8.77 16.35
N LYS A 80 -3.18 9.27 15.57
CA LYS A 80 -4.16 8.46 14.83
C LYS A 80 -3.81 8.29 13.35
N ALA A 81 -2.69 8.89 12.91
CA ALA A 81 -2.17 8.78 11.55
C ALA A 81 -0.90 7.90 11.52
N PHE A 82 0.26 8.53 11.39
CA PHE A 82 1.54 7.85 11.19
C PHE A 82 2.42 7.85 12.46
N GLY A 83 1.83 8.14 13.59
CA GLY A 83 2.49 8.24 14.88
C GLY A 83 3.22 9.56 15.12
N PRO A 84 3.56 9.87 16.40
CA PRO A 84 4.33 11.05 16.74
C PRO A 84 5.78 10.94 16.25
N SER A 85 6.41 12.09 16.00
CA SER A 85 7.85 12.12 15.75
C SER A 85 8.61 11.70 17.01
N ASN A 86 9.61 10.84 16.85
CA ASN A 86 10.47 10.37 17.93
C ASN A 86 11.76 11.21 17.99
N PRO A 87 11.95 12.05 19.02
CA PRO A 87 13.15 12.87 19.16
C PRO A 87 14.47 12.08 19.23
N LYS A 88 14.42 10.80 19.63
CA LYS A 88 15.59 9.90 19.67
C LYS A 88 16.08 9.50 18.28
N LEU A 89 15.25 9.67 17.25
CA LEU A 89 15.61 9.44 15.87
C LEU A 89 16.14 10.70 15.17
N VAL A 90 16.27 11.82 15.91
CA VAL A 90 16.90 13.05 15.42
C VAL A 90 18.32 13.11 15.97
N GLU A 91 19.30 12.86 15.11
CA GLU A 91 20.70 12.74 15.52
C GLU A 91 21.57 13.86 14.92
N THR A 92 22.55 14.33 15.69
CA THR A 92 23.55 15.28 15.18
C THR A 92 24.86 14.54 14.89
N VAL A 93 25.27 14.54 13.64
CA VAL A 93 26.47 13.87 13.15
C VAL A 93 27.49 14.85 12.58
N SER A 94 28.73 14.39 12.39
CA SER A 94 29.72 15.17 11.65
C SER A 94 29.39 15.12 10.14
N ILE A 95 29.56 16.23 9.44
CA ILE A 95 29.42 16.30 7.98
C ILE A 95 30.32 15.28 7.26
N THR A 96 31.42 14.87 7.89
CA THR A 96 32.36 13.86 7.34
C THR A 96 31.78 12.44 7.29
N LYS A 97 30.67 12.17 7.97
CA LYS A 97 29.93 10.89 7.88
C LYS A 97 29.03 10.81 6.64
N LEU A 98 28.80 11.93 5.99
CA LEU A 98 27.95 12.00 4.80
C LEU A 98 28.81 11.82 3.54
N GLN A 99 28.28 11.06 2.59
CA GLN A 99 28.96 10.84 1.30
C GLN A 99 28.87 12.06 0.38
N ASP A 100 27.81 12.81 0.53
CA ASP A 100 27.58 14.02 -0.28
C ASP A 100 28.37 15.21 0.30
N ARG A 101 28.96 16.02 -0.61
CA ARG A 101 29.68 17.23 -0.24
C ARG A 101 28.79 18.49 -0.20
N ASN A 102 27.62 18.42 -0.81
CA ASN A 102 26.68 19.55 -0.86
C ASN A 102 25.51 19.33 0.11
N VAL A 103 25.82 19.32 1.40
CA VAL A 103 24.86 19.03 2.45
C VAL A 103 24.02 20.27 2.78
N HIS A 104 22.71 20.16 2.58
CA HIS A 104 21.72 21.20 2.87
C HIS A 104 20.45 20.62 3.55
N PRO A 105 19.65 21.41 4.24
CA PRO A 105 18.37 20.98 4.76
C PRO A 105 17.47 20.45 3.64
N GLY A 106 16.79 19.31 3.91
CA GLY A 106 15.96 18.58 2.93
C GLY A 106 16.71 17.51 2.14
N LEU A 107 18.07 17.46 2.22
CA LEU A 107 18.84 16.41 1.52
C LEU A 107 18.54 15.03 2.16
N PRO A 108 18.09 14.02 1.37
CA PRO A 108 18.02 12.64 1.83
C PRO A 108 19.42 12.05 1.98
N VAL A 109 19.67 11.37 3.08
CA VAL A 109 20.97 10.78 3.42
C VAL A 109 20.80 9.37 3.97
N GLU A 110 21.85 8.57 3.82
CA GLU A 110 21.95 7.26 4.45
C GLU A 110 23.20 7.21 5.34
N ILE A 111 23.04 6.82 6.60
CA ILE A 111 24.11 6.74 7.60
C ILE A 111 23.94 5.40 8.33
N ASP A 112 25.00 4.57 8.32
CA ASP A 112 25.02 3.27 9.01
C ASP A 112 23.81 2.39 8.63
N GLY A 113 23.38 2.43 7.33
CA GLY A 113 22.24 1.68 6.79
C GLY A 113 20.86 2.28 7.16
N LYS A 114 20.80 3.43 7.84
CA LYS A 114 19.56 4.14 8.17
C LYS A 114 19.37 5.31 7.20
N ARG A 115 18.18 5.40 6.62
CA ARG A 115 17.79 6.53 5.78
C ARG A 115 17.18 7.63 6.63
N GLY A 116 17.56 8.87 6.33
CA GLY A 116 17.02 10.05 7.00
C GLY A 116 17.09 11.29 6.10
N VAL A 117 16.62 12.40 6.61
CA VAL A 117 16.64 13.69 5.91
C VAL A 117 17.40 14.70 6.77
N VAL A 118 18.28 15.46 6.14
CA VAL A 118 18.99 16.57 6.81
C VAL A 118 17.97 17.63 7.22
N SER A 119 17.83 17.85 8.51
CA SER A 119 16.94 18.89 9.06
C SER A 119 17.66 20.22 9.29
N ARG A 120 18.96 20.17 9.60
CA ARG A 120 19.74 21.39 9.92
C ARG A 120 21.24 21.18 9.67
N VAL A 121 21.91 22.25 9.19
CA VAL A 121 23.37 22.28 9.03
C VAL A 121 23.93 23.47 9.81
N ILE A 122 24.89 23.24 10.70
CA ILE A 122 25.62 24.29 11.45
C ILE A 122 27.11 23.99 11.39
N GLY A 123 27.84 24.70 10.54
CA GLY A 123 29.27 24.48 10.35
C GLY A 123 29.54 23.02 9.90
N ARG A 124 30.25 22.26 10.74
CA ARG A 124 30.58 20.84 10.46
C ARG A 124 29.62 19.84 11.14
N ARG A 125 28.55 20.34 11.77
CA ARG A 125 27.52 19.50 12.39
C ARG A 125 26.26 19.49 11.55
N VAL A 126 25.74 18.31 11.29
CA VAL A 126 24.54 18.07 10.52
C VAL A 126 23.54 17.35 11.39
N THR A 127 22.36 17.91 11.58
CA THR A 127 21.26 17.23 12.24
C THR A 127 20.46 16.48 11.18
N VAL A 128 20.31 15.17 11.38
CA VAL A 128 19.56 14.27 10.50
C VAL A 128 18.36 13.72 11.25
N ASP A 129 17.22 13.77 10.61
CA ASP A 129 15.97 13.20 11.09
C ASP A 129 15.76 11.84 10.41
N PHE A 130 15.78 10.76 11.19
CA PHE A 130 15.54 9.39 10.74
C PHE A 130 14.10 8.93 10.98
N ASN A 131 13.19 9.82 11.40
CA ASN A 131 11.78 9.52 11.47
C ASN A 131 11.22 9.25 10.06
N SER A 132 10.09 8.53 10.00
CA SER A 132 9.29 8.50 8.77
C SER A 132 8.93 9.92 8.34
N PRO A 133 8.96 10.24 7.03
CA PRO A 133 8.55 11.55 6.53
C PRO A 133 7.13 11.99 6.93
N LEU A 134 6.29 11.03 7.31
CA LEU A 134 4.89 11.25 7.72
C LEU A 134 4.74 11.36 9.25
N ALA A 135 5.73 10.93 10.04
CA ALA A 135 5.66 10.97 11.50
C ALA A 135 5.55 12.40 12.04
N GLY A 136 4.71 12.59 13.05
CA GLY A 136 4.49 13.87 13.70
C GLY A 136 3.69 14.89 12.90
N LYS A 137 3.12 14.48 11.76
CA LYS A 137 2.33 15.38 10.90
C LYS A 137 0.85 15.12 11.07
N THR A 138 0.09 16.20 11.22
CA THR A 138 -1.35 16.20 11.00
C THR A 138 -1.61 16.06 9.51
N VAL A 139 -2.57 15.24 9.14
CA VAL A 139 -2.93 14.99 7.75
C VAL A 139 -4.43 15.20 7.53
N ASN A 140 -4.79 15.56 6.30
CA ASN A 140 -6.16 15.70 5.85
C ASN A 140 -6.46 14.60 4.84
N TYR A 141 -7.53 13.84 5.06
CA TYR A 141 -8.04 12.90 4.07
C TYR A 141 -9.38 13.40 3.54
N GLU A 142 -9.41 13.58 2.22
CA GLU A 142 -10.66 13.70 1.46
C GLU A 142 -10.99 12.29 0.98
N TYR A 143 -12.21 11.81 1.22
CA TYR A 143 -12.57 10.44 0.86
C TYR A 143 -14.01 10.29 0.41
N THR A 144 -14.27 9.24 -0.36
CA THR A 144 -15.61 8.84 -0.80
C THR A 144 -15.80 7.35 -0.57
N ILE A 145 -16.89 6.98 0.08
CA ILE A 145 -17.32 5.58 0.20
C ILE A 145 -18.09 5.23 -1.07
N GLU A 146 -17.43 4.56 -2.02
CA GLU A 146 -18.02 4.29 -3.33
C GLU A 146 -19.08 3.20 -3.29
N LYS A 147 -18.80 2.13 -2.54
CA LYS A 147 -19.62 0.92 -2.53
C LYS A 147 -19.44 0.12 -1.25
N LEU A 148 -20.51 -0.51 -0.78
CA LEU A 148 -20.47 -1.64 0.16
C LEU A 148 -20.39 -2.93 -0.65
N LEU A 149 -19.41 -3.78 -0.36
CA LEU A 149 -19.24 -5.07 -1.03
C LEU A 149 -20.09 -6.11 -0.31
N GLU A 150 -21.09 -6.63 -1.01
CA GLU A 150 -22.05 -7.57 -0.42
C GLU A 150 -21.72 -9.02 -0.75
N THR A 151 -21.22 -9.28 -1.97
CA THR A 151 -20.95 -10.65 -2.43
C THR A 151 -19.62 -11.19 -1.93
N GLU A 152 -19.56 -12.48 -1.66
CA GLU A 152 -18.34 -13.18 -1.23
C GLU A 152 -17.19 -12.98 -2.23
N THR A 153 -17.50 -13.09 -3.53
CA THR A 153 -16.51 -12.91 -4.60
C THR A 153 -15.91 -11.53 -4.61
N GLU A 154 -16.72 -10.46 -4.46
CA GLU A 154 -16.21 -9.09 -4.41
C GLU A 154 -15.31 -8.86 -3.19
N LYS A 155 -15.67 -9.40 -2.03
CA LYS A 155 -14.87 -9.31 -0.81
C LYS A 155 -13.51 -9.97 -0.99
N ILE A 156 -13.48 -11.18 -1.55
CA ILE A 156 -12.23 -11.90 -1.81
C ILE A 156 -11.37 -11.14 -2.83
N GLN A 157 -11.96 -10.76 -3.98
CA GLN A 157 -11.24 -10.01 -5.02
C GLN A 157 -10.65 -8.70 -4.50
N GLY A 158 -11.43 -7.97 -3.68
CA GLY A 158 -10.98 -6.73 -3.08
C GLY A 158 -9.77 -6.91 -2.18
N LEU A 159 -9.79 -7.92 -1.30
CA LEU A 159 -8.64 -8.22 -0.44
C LEU A 159 -7.43 -8.70 -1.24
N LEU A 160 -7.63 -9.55 -2.22
CA LEU A 160 -6.53 -10.00 -3.08
C LEU A 160 -5.90 -8.82 -3.81
N ALA A 161 -6.71 -7.91 -4.37
CA ALA A 161 -6.22 -6.70 -5.01
C ALA A 161 -5.41 -5.83 -4.03
N LEU A 162 -5.91 -5.60 -2.81
CA LEU A 162 -5.23 -4.80 -1.79
C LEU A 162 -3.83 -5.35 -1.45
N TYR A 163 -3.72 -6.67 -1.32
CA TYR A 163 -2.47 -7.30 -0.90
C TYR A 163 -1.51 -7.64 -2.04
N THR A 164 -2.02 -7.91 -3.24
CA THR A 164 -1.20 -8.38 -4.37
C THR A 164 -1.06 -7.38 -5.51
N GLY A 165 -2.01 -6.46 -5.63
CA GLY A 165 -2.16 -5.58 -6.78
C GLY A 165 -2.92 -6.21 -7.95
N ILE A 166 -3.34 -7.48 -7.85
CA ILE A 166 -4.03 -8.20 -8.93
C ILE A 166 -5.54 -8.17 -8.67
N ARG A 167 -6.30 -7.64 -9.62
CA ARG A 167 -7.76 -7.47 -9.51
C ARG A 167 -8.56 -8.61 -10.10
N GLU A 168 -8.00 -9.34 -11.06
CA GLU A 168 -8.70 -10.41 -11.79
C GLU A 168 -8.12 -11.75 -11.38
N ILE A 169 -8.76 -12.39 -10.40
CA ILE A 169 -8.44 -13.74 -9.93
C ILE A 169 -9.70 -14.57 -10.02
N GLU A 170 -9.62 -15.79 -10.58
CA GLU A 170 -10.73 -16.72 -10.65
C GLU A 170 -11.09 -17.21 -9.26
N ILE A 171 -12.37 -17.06 -8.86
CA ILE A 171 -12.87 -17.41 -7.54
C ILE A 171 -14.19 -18.16 -7.67
N GLU A 172 -14.32 -19.25 -6.94
CA GLU A 172 -15.58 -19.96 -6.73
C GLU A 172 -15.91 -19.97 -5.26
N THR A 173 -17.17 -19.69 -4.91
CA THR A 173 -17.65 -19.78 -3.52
C THR A 173 -18.88 -20.67 -3.44
N ALA A 174 -18.91 -21.60 -2.48
CA ALA A 174 -20.04 -22.45 -2.21
C ALA A 174 -19.98 -22.96 -0.75
N ASP A 175 -21.11 -22.94 -0.04
CA ASP A 175 -21.30 -23.53 1.28
C ASP A 175 -20.28 -23.06 2.36
N GLY A 176 -19.78 -21.82 2.24
CA GLY A 176 -18.76 -21.25 3.13
C GLY A 176 -17.34 -21.72 2.79
N VAL A 177 -17.12 -22.27 1.59
CA VAL A 177 -15.82 -22.63 1.04
C VAL A 177 -15.48 -21.66 -0.08
N ALA A 178 -14.31 -21.05 -0.03
CA ALA A 178 -13.76 -20.25 -1.12
C ALA A 178 -12.64 -21.02 -1.82
N LYS A 179 -12.76 -21.20 -3.14
CA LYS A 179 -11.68 -21.68 -3.99
C LYS A 179 -11.11 -20.52 -4.75
N ILE A 180 -9.84 -20.25 -4.55
CA ILE A 180 -9.11 -19.14 -5.17
C ILE A 180 -8.04 -19.75 -6.08
N TYR A 181 -8.18 -19.53 -7.39
CA TYR A 181 -7.25 -20.05 -8.38
C TYR A 181 -6.08 -19.09 -8.52
N ILE A 182 -4.95 -19.46 -7.96
CA ILE A 182 -3.75 -18.62 -7.89
C ILE A 182 -3.07 -18.60 -9.27
N PRO A 183 -2.94 -17.42 -9.91
CA PRO A 183 -2.16 -17.31 -11.16
C PRO A 183 -0.70 -17.71 -10.93
N THR A 184 -0.06 -18.33 -11.92
CA THR A 184 1.33 -18.80 -11.84
C THR A 184 2.29 -17.70 -11.40
N GLY A 185 2.13 -16.47 -11.93
CA GLY A 185 2.94 -15.30 -11.53
C GLY A 185 2.82 -14.87 -10.07
N LEU A 186 1.79 -15.35 -9.32
CA LEU A 186 1.66 -15.12 -7.88
C LEU A 186 2.35 -16.17 -7.02
N THR A 187 2.59 -17.38 -7.52
CA THR A 187 3.11 -18.50 -6.74
C THR A 187 4.40 -18.15 -6.02
N PHE A 188 5.30 -17.45 -6.68
CA PHE A 188 6.59 -17.01 -6.13
C PHE A 188 6.61 -15.52 -5.74
N ASN A 189 5.48 -14.82 -5.84
CA ASN A 189 5.41 -13.42 -5.49
C ASN A 189 5.59 -13.23 -3.98
N GLN A 190 6.62 -12.49 -3.58
CA GLN A 190 6.96 -12.28 -2.18
C GLN A 190 5.83 -11.60 -1.39
N ARG A 191 5.12 -10.62 -1.99
CA ARG A 191 3.97 -9.96 -1.35
C ARG A 191 2.87 -10.97 -1.05
N TRP A 192 2.53 -11.83 -2.01
CA TRP A 192 1.53 -12.89 -1.83
C TRP A 192 1.93 -13.87 -0.74
N LEU A 193 3.16 -14.38 -0.77
CA LEU A 193 3.65 -15.33 0.23
C LEU A 193 3.57 -14.79 1.66
N MET A 194 3.78 -13.48 1.84
CA MET A 194 3.63 -12.83 3.15
C MET A 194 2.16 -12.54 3.51
N ALA A 195 1.31 -12.25 2.53
CA ALA A 195 -0.05 -11.79 2.73
C ALA A 195 -1.09 -12.91 2.81
N LYS A 196 -0.86 -14.07 2.16
CA LYS A 196 -1.88 -15.14 2.01
C LYS A 196 -2.52 -15.59 3.32
N ASN A 197 -1.74 -15.71 4.40
CA ASN A 197 -2.28 -16.09 5.71
C ASN A 197 -3.13 -14.98 6.32
N ARG A 198 -2.77 -13.72 6.08
CA ARG A 198 -3.55 -12.56 6.53
C ARG A 198 -4.87 -12.48 5.79
N VAL A 199 -4.86 -12.63 4.47
CA VAL A 199 -6.07 -12.70 3.64
C VAL A 199 -7.01 -13.79 4.16
N ALA A 200 -6.49 -15.01 4.39
CA ALA A 200 -7.30 -16.10 4.95
C ALA A 200 -7.89 -15.75 6.32
N THR A 201 -7.09 -15.20 7.24
CA THR A 201 -7.54 -14.81 8.57
C THR A 201 -8.65 -13.75 8.52
N GLU A 202 -8.52 -12.76 7.65
CA GLU A 202 -9.51 -11.69 7.47
C GLU A 202 -10.81 -12.22 6.86
N LEU A 203 -10.73 -13.12 5.88
CA LEU A 203 -11.90 -13.77 5.31
C LEU A 203 -12.63 -14.66 6.32
N PHE A 204 -11.92 -15.42 7.16
CA PHE A 204 -12.53 -16.17 8.24
C PHE A 204 -13.21 -15.27 9.28
N LYS A 205 -12.61 -14.13 9.58
CA LYS A 205 -13.12 -13.23 10.63
C LYS A 205 -14.28 -12.35 10.17
N TYR A 206 -14.28 -11.91 8.91
CA TYR A 206 -15.18 -10.86 8.45
C TYR A 206 -16.11 -11.27 7.30
N ALA A 207 -15.92 -12.45 6.72
CA ALA A 207 -16.72 -12.92 5.58
C ALA A 207 -17.29 -14.35 5.77
N ASP A 208 -17.28 -14.85 7.01
CA ASP A 208 -17.92 -16.12 7.45
C ASP A 208 -17.50 -17.37 6.67
N PHE A 209 -16.32 -17.37 6.03
CA PHE A 209 -15.79 -18.58 5.40
C PHE A 209 -15.33 -19.60 6.45
N LYS A 210 -15.55 -20.88 6.16
CA LYS A 210 -15.10 -22.00 6.96
C LYS A 210 -13.81 -22.63 6.44
N GLU A 211 -13.59 -22.51 5.12
CA GLU A 211 -12.46 -23.09 4.43
C GLU A 211 -12.04 -22.20 3.25
N ILE A 212 -10.75 -22.07 3.04
CA ILE A 212 -10.18 -21.37 1.89
C ILE A 212 -9.18 -22.30 1.22
N GLN A 213 -9.45 -22.63 -0.04
CA GLN A 213 -8.60 -23.45 -0.89
C GLN A 213 -7.84 -22.56 -1.86
N LEU A 214 -6.52 -22.59 -1.76
CA LEU A 214 -5.62 -21.93 -2.72
C LEU A 214 -5.20 -22.97 -3.76
N ILE A 215 -5.63 -22.79 -5.01
CA ILE A 215 -5.49 -23.78 -6.06
C ILE A 215 -4.55 -23.24 -7.12
N GLU A 216 -3.44 -23.90 -7.34
CA GLU A 216 -2.54 -23.66 -8.47
C GLU A 216 -2.89 -24.64 -9.58
N LYS A 217 -3.20 -24.10 -10.77
CA LYS A 217 -3.42 -24.93 -11.97
C LYS A 217 -2.16 -24.85 -12.83
N ILE A 218 -1.46 -25.97 -12.95
CA ILE A 218 -0.32 -26.10 -13.85
C ILE A 218 -0.81 -26.90 -15.07
N THR A 219 -0.79 -26.30 -16.24
CA THR A 219 -1.15 -26.93 -17.50
C THR A 219 0.05 -26.90 -18.44
N ALA A 220 0.08 -27.81 -19.42
CA ALA A 220 1.15 -27.80 -20.42
C ALA A 220 1.20 -26.49 -21.24
N GLU A 221 0.08 -25.80 -21.36
CA GLU A 221 -0.01 -24.49 -22.02
C GLU A 221 0.55 -23.37 -21.13
N SER A 222 0.30 -23.40 -19.82
CA SER A 222 0.85 -22.41 -18.87
C SER A 222 2.36 -22.56 -18.72
N GLU A 223 2.90 -23.78 -18.70
CA GLU A 223 4.35 -23.99 -18.68
C GLU A 223 5.02 -23.49 -19.98
N ALA A 224 4.37 -23.66 -21.12
CA ALA A 224 4.91 -23.18 -22.40
C ALA A 224 4.90 -21.64 -22.48
N GLN A 225 3.90 -20.97 -21.91
CA GLN A 225 3.84 -19.52 -21.81
C GLN A 225 4.90 -18.95 -20.87
N GLU A 226 5.06 -19.53 -19.68
CA GLU A 226 6.06 -19.13 -18.70
C GLU A 226 7.49 -19.29 -19.25
N LEU A 227 7.74 -20.39 -19.97
CA LEU A 227 9.02 -20.64 -20.65
C LEU A 227 9.28 -19.60 -21.76
N ALA A 228 8.24 -19.19 -22.49
CA ALA A 228 8.34 -18.17 -23.53
C ALA A 228 8.59 -16.77 -22.96
N GLU A 229 7.96 -16.42 -21.83
CA GLU A 229 8.19 -15.17 -21.13
C GLU A 229 9.60 -15.09 -20.55
N LEU A 230 10.09 -16.15 -19.88
CA LEU A 230 11.44 -16.23 -19.35
C LEU A 230 12.52 -16.14 -20.45
N THR A 231 12.26 -16.75 -21.63
CA THR A 231 13.20 -16.63 -22.76
C THR A 231 13.18 -15.23 -23.36
N ALA A 232 12.03 -14.58 -23.44
CA ALA A 232 11.92 -13.21 -23.93
C ALA A 232 12.57 -12.19 -22.99
N GLU A 233 12.45 -12.37 -21.66
CA GLU A 233 13.14 -11.54 -20.66
C GLU A 233 14.66 -11.71 -20.75
N ALA A 234 15.16 -12.94 -20.89
CA ALA A 234 16.58 -13.23 -21.03
C ALA A 234 17.18 -12.61 -22.32
N GLU A 235 16.45 -12.67 -23.44
CA GLU A 235 16.84 -12.05 -24.71
C GLU A 235 16.84 -10.51 -24.61
N ALA A 236 15.92 -9.93 -23.84
CA ALA A 236 15.84 -8.48 -23.63
C ALA A 236 17.00 -7.98 -22.74
N GLU A 237 17.40 -8.74 -21.72
CA GLU A 237 18.58 -8.43 -20.89
C GLU A 237 19.87 -8.52 -21.69
N GLU A 238 20.04 -9.54 -22.52
CA GLU A 238 21.25 -9.71 -23.36
C GLU A 238 21.38 -8.60 -24.43
N SER A 239 20.26 -8.08 -24.94
CA SER A 239 20.23 -6.97 -25.90
C SER A 239 20.48 -5.58 -25.28
N SER A 240 20.43 -5.46 -23.95
CA SER A 240 20.62 -4.22 -23.20
C SER A 240 22.05 -4.01 -22.65
N GLU A 241 22.94 -4.99 -22.80
CA GLU A 241 24.35 -4.76 -22.46
C GLU A 241 25.01 -3.82 -23.50
N PRO A 242 25.60 -2.70 -23.08
CA PRO A 242 26.32 -1.82 -24.00
C PRO A 242 27.57 -2.49 -24.53
N GLU A 243 27.70 -2.54 -25.87
CA GLU A 243 28.96 -2.90 -26.52
C GLU A 243 30.10 -2.03 -25.95
N ILE A 244 31.11 -2.69 -25.38
CA ILE A 244 32.33 -2.08 -24.81
C ILE A 244 33.26 -1.63 -25.91
#